data_8e1e6c6b1d14cac769ec48bdb50f2e2b
#
_entry.id   8e1e6c6b1d14cac769ec48bdb50f2e2b
#
_cell.length_a   1.000
_cell.length_b   1.000
_cell.length_c   1.000
_cell.angle_alpha   90.00
_cell.angle_beta   90.00
_cell.angle_gamma   90.00
#
_symmetry.space_group_name_H-M   'P 1'
#
loop_
_entity.id
_entity.type
_entity.pdbx_description
1 polymer ?
#
loop_
_entity_poly.entity_id
_entity_poly.type
_entity_poly.pdbx_seq_one_letter_code
_entity_poly.pdbx_strand_id
1 'polypeptide(L)'
;MINFTIHGSCAGTSPIPGARHTSYCMEVNGSVYWIDAGENCAYSAHLNGVDLLATRAIFITHPHMDHIGGLGNLFWNIRKLTYVYKDEGMARMEGKTLSLRISELRSWHGIYEMLCCTEGDFGINFTIDAAPVMDGEIFRDENMVVTAHHNSHLIPKTEGDWKSYSFVIHADGKKIVCCGDIRDYAEIGDVYEGADLIFVETGHHKVDAVCNFFLEKGYNFGKLVFVHNGRRVIDNYEESLETAKSLVGDRVIISRDGMKFSL
;
A
#
# COMPACT_ATOMS: atom_id res chain seq x y z
N MET A 1 15.20 -11.41 -1.09
CA MET A 1 14.09 -11.75 -0.14
C MET A 1 13.31 -10.47 0.17
N ILE A 2 12.01 -10.51 0.02
CA ILE A 2 11.11 -9.35 0.26
C ILE A 2 10.27 -9.66 1.49
N ASN A 3 10.34 -8.80 2.51
CA ASN A 3 9.56 -8.95 3.74
C ASN A 3 8.37 -7.99 3.72
N PHE A 4 7.17 -8.49 3.98
CA PHE A 4 5.95 -7.71 4.06
C PHE A 4 5.47 -7.56 5.49
N THR A 5 4.96 -6.37 5.82
CA THR A 5 4.28 -6.10 7.09
C THR A 5 2.97 -5.39 6.82
N ILE A 6 1.86 -5.95 7.28
CA ILE A 6 0.52 -5.36 7.18
C ILE A 6 0.30 -4.45 8.38
N HIS A 7 0.11 -3.16 8.14
CA HIS A 7 -0.12 -2.16 9.19
C HIS A 7 -1.59 -1.96 9.49
N GLY A 8 -2.41 -2.07 8.45
CA GLY A 8 -3.86 -2.04 8.49
C GLY A 8 -4.44 -2.87 7.36
N SER A 9 -5.40 -3.69 7.66
CA SER A 9 -6.01 -4.66 6.75
C SER A 9 -7.47 -4.35 6.42
N CYS A 10 -8.06 -3.33 7.05
CA CYS A 10 -9.48 -3.01 6.98
C CYS A 10 -9.81 -2.02 5.87
N ALA A 11 -10.93 -2.24 5.20
CA ALA A 11 -11.55 -1.29 4.27
C ALA A 11 -12.10 -0.04 4.99
N GLY A 12 -12.41 1.02 4.23
CA GLY A 12 -13.00 2.28 4.71
C GLY A 12 -14.44 2.14 5.24
N THR A 13 -14.63 1.24 6.19
CA THR A 13 -15.92 1.03 6.86
C THR A 13 -16.02 1.87 8.13
N SER A 14 -17.17 1.74 8.84
CA SER A 14 -17.24 2.21 10.23
C SER A 14 -16.17 1.50 11.08
N PRO A 15 -15.60 2.18 12.09
CA PRO A 15 -14.54 1.63 12.92
C PRO A 15 -14.84 0.20 13.41
N ILE A 16 -13.84 -0.67 13.29
CA ILE A 16 -13.89 -2.05 13.77
C ILE A 16 -12.82 -2.19 14.85
N PRO A 17 -13.17 -2.61 16.09
CA PRO A 17 -12.20 -2.81 17.14
C PRO A 17 -11.07 -3.75 16.71
N GLY A 18 -9.81 -3.30 16.85
CA GLY A 18 -8.63 -4.09 16.51
C GLY A 18 -8.25 -4.11 15.02
N ALA A 19 -9.01 -3.45 14.15
CA ALA A 19 -8.68 -3.32 12.74
C ALA A 19 -8.37 -1.85 12.37
N ARG A 20 -7.39 -1.64 11.50
CA ARG A 20 -6.93 -0.34 11.00
C ARG A 20 -7.09 -0.26 9.50
N HIS A 21 -7.20 0.95 9.00
CA HIS A 21 -7.33 1.22 7.57
C HIS A 21 -6.10 0.76 6.78
N THR A 22 -6.32 0.48 5.51
CA THR A 22 -5.36 -0.18 4.61
C THR A 22 -4.01 0.52 4.55
N SER A 23 -3.00 -0.19 4.92
CA SER A 23 -1.60 0.17 4.71
C SER A 23 -0.72 -1.05 4.90
N TYR A 24 0.27 -1.24 4.05
CA TYR A 24 1.30 -2.25 4.23
C TYR A 24 2.62 -1.79 3.63
N CYS A 25 3.70 -2.38 4.06
CA CYS A 25 4.99 -2.10 3.48
C CYS A 25 5.72 -3.38 3.07
N MET A 26 6.66 -3.21 2.15
CA MET A 26 7.67 -4.20 1.82
C MET A 26 9.05 -3.67 2.16
N GLU A 27 9.89 -4.54 2.72
CA GLU A 27 11.30 -4.28 2.95
C GLU A 27 12.13 -5.07 1.96
N VAL A 28 12.96 -4.35 1.20
CA VAL A 28 13.87 -4.90 0.20
C VAL A 28 15.25 -4.32 0.44
N ASN A 29 16.25 -5.17 0.70
CA ASN A 29 17.64 -4.76 0.95
C ASN A 29 17.78 -3.63 1.99
N GLY A 30 16.98 -3.68 3.07
CA GLY A 30 16.99 -2.70 4.14
C GLY A 30 16.29 -1.37 3.82
N SER A 31 15.64 -1.24 2.66
CA SER A 31 14.81 -0.11 2.29
C SER A 31 13.33 -0.46 2.43
N VAL A 32 12.53 0.48 2.94
CA VAL A 32 11.09 0.31 3.18
C VAL A 32 10.28 1.06 2.14
N TYR A 33 9.33 0.36 1.52
CA TYR A 33 8.43 0.85 0.49
C TYR A 33 6.99 0.62 0.92
N TRP A 34 6.18 1.66 0.86
CA TRP A 34 4.81 1.65 1.36
C TRP A 34 3.78 1.55 0.24
N ILE A 35 2.74 0.78 0.48
CA ILE A 35 1.52 0.81 -0.32
C ILE A 35 0.40 1.29 0.60
N ASP A 36 -0.14 2.45 0.26
CA ASP A 36 -1.10 3.21 1.03
C ASP A 36 -0.64 3.60 2.45
N ALA A 37 -1.29 4.57 3.01
CA ALA A 37 -1.00 5.14 4.32
C ALA A 37 -2.31 5.44 5.07
N GLY A 38 -3.11 4.41 5.30
CA GLY A 38 -4.36 4.52 6.05
C GLY A 38 -4.13 4.98 7.49
N GLU A 39 -5.20 5.29 8.19
CA GLU A 39 -5.17 5.79 9.55
C GLU A 39 -4.36 4.88 10.48
N ASN A 40 -3.51 5.48 11.31
CA ASN A 40 -2.60 4.82 12.26
C ASN A 40 -1.47 3.98 11.66
N CYS A 41 -1.21 4.04 10.34
CA CYS A 41 -0.16 3.25 9.69
C CYS A 41 1.23 3.42 10.33
N ALA A 42 1.63 4.66 10.63
CA ALA A 42 2.92 4.96 11.27
C ALA A 42 3.03 4.37 12.68
N TYR A 43 1.96 4.46 13.48
CA TYR A 43 1.91 3.87 14.82
C TYR A 43 2.00 2.33 14.75
N SER A 44 1.23 1.72 13.86
CA SER A 44 1.27 0.27 13.63
C SER A 44 2.65 -0.20 13.18
N ALA A 45 3.27 0.52 12.25
CA ALA A 45 4.61 0.19 11.75
C ALA A 45 5.65 0.24 12.87
N HIS A 46 5.61 1.28 13.72
CA HIS A 46 6.50 1.40 14.87
C HIS A 46 6.33 0.23 15.84
N LEU A 47 5.09 -0.15 16.19
CA LEU A 47 4.81 -1.31 17.03
C LEU A 47 5.27 -2.63 16.40
N ASN A 48 5.23 -2.74 15.09
CA ASN A 48 5.68 -3.90 14.34
C ASN A 48 7.20 -3.91 14.10
N GLY A 49 7.94 -2.92 14.63
CA GLY A 49 9.40 -2.83 14.52
C GLY A 49 9.90 -2.47 13.13
N VAL A 50 9.06 -1.82 12.29
CA VAL A 50 9.49 -1.29 10.99
C VAL A 50 10.34 -0.04 11.22
N ASP A 51 11.49 0.01 10.59
CA ASP A 51 12.37 1.18 10.63
C ASP A 51 11.84 2.29 9.71
N LEU A 52 11.14 3.25 10.26
CA LEU A 52 10.57 4.37 9.50
C LEU A 52 11.63 5.23 8.82
N LEU A 53 12.85 5.32 9.35
CA LEU A 53 13.95 6.06 8.71
C LEU A 53 14.54 5.31 7.50
N ALA A 54 14.18 4.03 7.32
CA ALA A 54 14.50 3.27 6.11
C ALA A 54 13.50 3.50 4.96
N THR A 55 12.46 4.30 5.18
CA THR A 55 11.48 4.64 4.12
C THR A 55 12.17 5.22 2.91
N ARG A 56 11.87 4.68 1.72
CA ARG A 56 12.41 5.09 0.42
C ARG A 56 11.31 5.67 -0.48
N ALA A 57 10.16 5.00 -0.55
CA ALA A 57 9.03 5.46 -1.33
C ALA A 57 7.69 5.10 -0.71
N ILE A 58 6.67 5.90 -1.02
CA ILE A 58 5.27 5.72 -0.61
C ILE A 58 4.42 5.81 -1.88
N PHE A 59 3.66 4.78 -2.16
CA PHE A 59 2.78 4.68 -3.32
C PHE A 59 1.33 4.66 -2.83
N ILE A 60 0.57 5.67 -3.21
CA ILE A 60 -0.85 5.82 -2.83
C ILE A 60 -1.71 5.42 -4.03
N THR A 61 -2.54 4.40 -3.84
CA THR A 61 -3.41 3.86 -4.89
C THR A 61 -4.48 4.85 -5.31
N HIS A 62 -5.09 5.53 -4.34
CA HIS A 62 -6.12 6.55 -4.58
C HIS A 62 -6.34 7.43 -3.33
N PRO A 63 -7.02 8.60 -3.45
CA PRO A 63 -7.08 9.61 -2.39
C PRO A 63 -8.20 9.43 -1.37
N HIS A 64 -8.81 8.25 -1.19
CA HIS A 64 -9.75 8.03 -0.10
C HIS A 64 -9.04 8.04 1.25
N MET A 65 -9.75 8.48 2.31
CA MET A 65 -9.16 8.70 3.62
C MET A 65 -8.62 7.43 4.28
N ASP A 66 -9.19 6.28 4.01
CA ASP A 66 -8.69 4.99 4.47
C ASP A 66 -7.40 4.53 3.76
N HIS A 67 -6.97 5.25 2.73
CA HIS A 67 -5.69 5.03 2.03
C HIS A 67 -4.66 6.15 2.27
N ILE A 68 -5.10 7.37 2.62
CA ILE A 68 -4.18 8.50 2.83
C ILE A 68 -4.27 9.13 4.21
N GLY A 69 -5.25 8.77 5.05
CA GLY A 69 -5.54 9.46 6.30
C GLY A 69 -4.40 9.45 7.33
N GLY A 70 -3.47 8.50 7.22
CA GLY A 70 -2.27 8.40 8.05
C GLY A 70 -1.01 9.03 7.45
N LEU A 71 -1.06 9.53 6.20
CA LEU A 71 0.12 10.00 5.47
C LEU A 71 0.83 11.15 6.18
N GLY A 72 0.08 12.12 6.70
CA GLY A 72 0.64 13.23 7.48
C GLY A 72 1.39 12.74 8.72
N ASN A 73 0.78 11.83 9.47
CA ASN A 73 1.42 11.23 10.64
C ASN A 73 2.64 10.37 10.28
N LEU A 74 2.66 9.71 9.12
CA LEU A 74 3.82 8.96 8.66
C LEU A 74 5.03 9.88 8.47
N PHE A 75 4.88 10.98 7.71
CA PHE A 75 5.95 11.97 7.54
C PHE A 75 6.32 12.66 8.85
N TRP A 76 5.34 12.98 9.70
CA TRP A 76 5.58 13.54 11.01
C TRP A 76 6.42 12.61 11.89
N ASN A 77 6.14 11.31 11.91
CA ASN A 77 6.93 10.33 12.68
C ASN A 77 8.34 10.16 12.12
N ILE A 78 8.52 10.12 10.79
CA ILE A 78 9.85 10.09 10.17
C ILE A 78 10.65 11.30 10.65
N ARG A 79 10.09 12.53 10.55
CA ARG A 79 10.73 13.74 11.08
C ARG A 79 11.06 13.62 12.57
N LYS A 80 10.11 13.20 13.40
CA LYS A 80 10.33 13.09 14.87
C LYS A 80 11.42 12.09 15.20
N LEU A 81 11.46 10.93 14.57
CA LEU A 81 12.49 9.92 14.79
C LEU A 81 13.88 10.39 14.32
N THR A 82 13.95 11.18 13.26
CA THR A 82 15.19 11.82 12.81
C THR A 82 15.82 12.62 13.96
N TYR A 83 15.04 13.38 14.69
CA TYR A 83 15.54 14.18 15.81
C TYR A 83 15.69 13.38 17.11
N VAL A 84 14.84 12.41 17.38
CA VAL A 84 14.92 11.54 18.58
C VAL A 84 16.20 10.72 18.58
N TYR A 85 16.62 10.21 17.42
CA TYR A 85 17.87 9.46 17.27
C TYR A 85 19.08 10.38 17.10
N LYS A 86 18.93 11.71 17.29
CA LYS A 86 20.01 12.71 17.32
C LYS A 86 20.94 12.59 16.11
N ASP A 87 22.24 12.53 16.36
CA ASP A 87 23.26 12.52 15.30
C ASP A 87 23.11 11.33 14.34
N GLU A 88 22.70 10.18 14.82
CA GLU A 88 22.44 9.00 13.98
C GLU A 88 21.22 9.23 13.07
N GLY A 89 20.12 9.70 13.63
CA GLY A 89 18.90 9.98 12.86
C GLY A 89 19.11 11.07 11.83
N MET A 90 19.79 12.15 12.23
CA MET A 90 20.13 13.26 11.34
C MET A 90 21.04 12.79 10.20
N ALA A 91 22.10 12.03 10.47
CA ALA A 91 23.01 11.53 9.45
C ALA A 91 22.32 10.55 8.47
N ARG A 92 21.41 9.73 8.98
CA ARG A 92 20.65 8.78 8.14
C ARG A 92 19.69 9.47 7.16
N MET A 93 19.20 10.65 7.49
CA MET A 93 18.20 11.37 6.69
C MET A 93 18.78 12.52 5.88
N GLU A 94 19.97 13.01 6.21
CA GLU A 94 20.61 14.12 5.51
C GLU A 94 20.78 13.83 4.01
N GLY A 95 20.23 14.71 3.19
CA GLY A 95 20.26 14.60 1.74
C GLY A 95 19.46 13.46 1.13
N LYS A 96 18.75 12.66 1.95
CA LYS A 96 17.88 11.59 1.47
C LYS A 96 16.67 12.16 0.73
N THR A 97 16.25 11.49 -0.33
CA THR A 97 15.00 11.79 -1.01
C THR A 97 14.00 10.67 -0.75
N LEU A 98 12.83 11.03 -0.20
CA LEU A 98 11.68 10.14 -0.07
C LEU A 98 10.72 10.41 -1.22
N SER A 99 10.44 9.38 -2.02
CA SER A 99 9.50 9.51 -3.12
C SER A 99 8.07 9.32 -2.63
N LEU A 100 7.17 10.23 -3.01
CA LEU A 100 5.73 10.08 -2.83
C LEU A 100 5.06 10.06 -4.20
N ARG A 101 4.36 8.98 -4.50
CA ARG A 101 3.56 8.83 -5.72
C ARG A 101 2.09 8.79 -5.32
N ILE A 102 1.35 9.84 -5.68
CA ILE A 102 -0.05 10.04 -5.29
C ILE A 102 -0.84 10.63 -6.46
N SER A 103 -2.00 10.06 -6.79
CA SER A 103 -2.78 10.47 -7.96
C SER A 103 -3.40 11.87 -7.85
N GLU A 104 -3.61 12.39 -6.64
CA GLU A 104 -4.17 13.73 -6.39
C GLU A 104 -3.20 14.57 -5.54
N LEU A 105 -2.35 15.34 -6.21
CA LEU A 105 -1.36 16.20 -5.54
C LEU A 105 -1.96 17.27 -4.63
N ARG A 106 -3.20 17.71 -4.86
CA ARG A 106 -3.84 18.68 -3.95
C ARG A 106 -4.05 18.09 -2.56
N SER A 107 -4.31 16.78 -2.46
CA SER A 107 -4.39 16.09 -1.16
C SER A 107 -3.05 16.15 -0.43
N TRP A 108 -1.94 15.90 -1.14
CA TRP A 108 -0.60 16.05 -0.58
C TRP A 108 -0.29 17.49 -0.19
N HIS A 109 -0.59 18.47 -1.04
CA HIS A 109 -0.35 19.88 -0.73
C HIS A 109 -1.10 20.31 0.55
N GLY A 110 -2.36 19.86 0.73
CA GLY A 110 -3.12 20.14 1.94
C GLY A 110 -2.50 19.51 3.19
N ILE A 111 -2.04 18.25 3.10
CA ILE A 111 -1.32 17.57 4.18
C ILE A 111 0.00 18.27 4.49
N TYR A 112 0.78 18.63 3.48
CA TYR A 112 2.06 19.30 3.65
C TYR A 112 1.90 20.68 4.29
N GLU A 113 0.91 21.46 3.85
CA GLU A 113 0.57 22.75 4.47
C GLU A 113 0.23 22.58 5.94
N MET A 114 -0.60 21.59 6.28
CA MET A 114 -0.90 21.27 7.68
C MET A 114 0.37 20.94 8.49
N LEU A 115 1.32 20.19 7.92
CA LEU A 115 2.59 19.89 8.57
C LEU A 115 3.45 21.13 8.77
N CYS A 116 3.47 22.06 7.81
CA CYS A 116 4.17 23.34 7.92
C CYS A 116 3.58 24.27 8.95
N CYS A 117 2.25 24.32 9.08
CA CYS A 117 1.57 25.21 10.01
C CYS A 117 1.81 24.86 11.49
N THR A 118 2.31 23.67 11.81
CA THR A 118 2.49 23.24 13.20
C THR A 118 3.60 24.00 13.94
N GLU A 119 4.71 24.30 13.29
CA GLU A 119 5.91 24.92 13.91
C GLU A 119 6.52 26.02 13.02
N GLY A 120 5.74 26.58 12.07
CA GLY A 120 6.18 27.63 11.14
C GLY A 120 6.73 27.09 9.82
N ASP A 121 7.37 25.94 9.85
CA ASP A 121 7.71 25.13 8.69
C ASP A 121 7.75 23.64 9.07
N PHE A 122 7.88 22.75 8.07
CA PHE A 122 7.98 21.32 8.38
C PHE A 122 9.37 20.92 8.90
N GLY A 123 10.39 21.73 8.67
CA GLY A 123 11.74 21.61 9.23
C GLY A 123 12.33 20.21 9.13
N ILE A 124 12.65 19.75 7.92
CA ILE A 124 13.27 18.45 7.64
C ILE A 124 14.63 18.63 6.96
N ASN A 125 15.53 17.67 7.14
CA ASN A 125 16.85 17.62 6.49
C ASN A 125 16.90 16.66 5.30
N PHE A 126 15.73 16.20 4.84
CA PHE A 126 15.55 15.34 3.67
C PHE A 126 14.55 15.97 2.70
N THR A 127 14.53 15.47 1.48
CA THR A 127 13.61 15.96 0.44
C THR A 127 12.42 15.01 0.31
N ILE A 128 11.22 15.55 0.06
CA ILE A 128 10.04 14.78 -0.34
C ILE A 128 9.80 15.08 -1.82
N ASP A 129 10.04 14.08 -2.67
CA ASP A 129 9.76 14.13 -4.11
C ASP A 129 8.35 13.61 -4.36
N ALA A 130 7.37 14.51 -4.30
CA ALA A 130 5.97 14.21 -4.55
C ALA A 130 5.62 14.40 -6.03
N ALA A 131 5.11 13.36 -6.68
CA ALA A 131 4.70 13.38 -8.07
C ALA A 131 3.36 12.66 -8.28
N PRO A 132 2.58 13.07 -9.32
CA PRO A 132 1.33 12.40 -9.66
C PRO A 132 1.59 10.99 -10.17
N VAL A 133 0.66 10.08 -9.88
CA VAL A 133 0.60 8.76 -10.52
C VAL A 133 -0.08 8.91 -11.88
N MET A 134 0.51 8.29 -12.88
CA MET A 134 -0.02 8.14 -14.24
C MET A 134 0.30 6.73 -14.75
N ASP A 135 -0.36 6.27 -15.81
CA ASP A 135 -0.06 4.98 -16.42
C ASP A 135 1.40 4.89 -16.87
N GLY A 136 1.99 3.74 -16.67
CA GLY A 136 3.37 3.45 -17.00
C GLY A 136 4.29 3.44 -15.78
N GLU A 137 5.59 3.55 -15.99
CA GLU A 137 6.58 3.53 -14.93
C GLU A 137 6.50 4.81 -14.09
N ILE A 138 6.29 4.66 -12.78
CA ILE A 138 6.16 5.77 -11.83
C ILE A 138 7.31 5.87 -10.84
N PHE A 139 8.09 4.81 -10.71
CA PHE A 139 9.25 4.77 -9.81
C PHE A 139 10.25 3.72 -10.25
N ARG A 140 11.53 4.05 -10.06
CA ARG A 140 12.65 3.14 -10.26
C ARG A 140 13.79 3.50 -9.32
N ASP A 141 14.34 2.50 -8.66
CA ASP A 141 15.62 2.59 -7.96
C ASP A 141 16.41 1.27 -8.11
N GLU A 142 17.45 1.09 -7.32
CA GLU A 142 18.30 -0.09 -7.31
C GLU A 142 17.58 -1.38 -6.86
N ASN A 143 16.46 -1.25 -6.15
CA ASN A 143 15.74 -2.39 -5.56
C ASN A 143 14.50 -2.79 -6.35
N MET A 144 13.85 -1.84 -7.04
CA MET A 144 12.58 -2.12 -7.69
C MET A 144 12.22 -1.18 -8.84
N VAL A 145 11.29 -1.65 -9.63
CA VAL A 145 10.55 -0.86 -10.63
C VAL A 145 9.07 -0.96 -10.32
N VAL A 146 8.38 0.18 -10.32
CA VAL A 146 6.93 0.24 -10.11
C VAL A 146 6.25 0.84 -11.32
N THR A 147 5.30 0.10 -11.87
CA THR A 147 4.43 0.53 -12.98
C THR A 147 3.00 0.68 -12.46
N ALA A 148 2.32 1.74 -12.84
CA ALA A 148 0.93 2.00 -12.50
C ALA A 148 0.01 1.72 -13.69
N HIS A 149 -1.19 1.23 -13.40
CA HIS A 149 -2.30 1.02 -14.32
C HIS A 149 -3.54 1.64 -13.70
N HIS A 150 -4.18 2.58 -14.41
CA HIS A 150 -5.44 3.15 -13.92
C HIS A 150 -6.53 2.08 -13.80
N ASN A 151 -7.45 2.31 -12.89
CA ASN A 151 -8.66 1.51 -12.73
C ASN A 151 -9.86 2.42 -12.51
N SER A 152 -11.08 1.89 -12.58
CA SER A 152 -12.32 2.66 -12.53
C SER A 152 -12.99 2.71 -11.15
N HIS A 153 -12.25 2.42 -10.06
CA HIS A 153 -12.77 2.63 -8.71
C HIS A 153 -13.22 4.09 -8.52
N LEU A 154 -12.37 5.05 -8.90
CA LEU A 154 -12.72 6.46 -9.01
C LEU A 154 -12.87 6.85 -10.48
N ILE A 155 -14.14 6.91 -10.94
CA ILE A 155 -14.44 7.31 -12.33
C ILE A 155 -14.05 8.77 -12.53
N PRO A 156 -13.18 9.09 -13.51
CA PRO A 156 -12.76 10.46 -13.75
C PRO A 156 -13.92 11.31 -14.27
N LYS A 157 -14.01 12.56 -13.82
CA LYS A 157 -14.97 13.56 -14.35
C LYS A 157 -14.55 14.09 -15.72
N THR A 158 -13.28 14.04 -16.02
CA THR A 158 -12.67 14.44 -17.28
C THR A 158 -11.84 13.28 -17.80
N GLU A 159 -11.95 12.97 -19.07
CA GLU A 159 -11.17 11.90 -19.71
C GLU A 159 -9.66 12.07 -19.43
N GLY A 160 -9.02 11.00 -19.01
CA GLY A 160 -7.59 10.97 -18.67
C GLY A 160 -7.24 11.46 -17.27
N ASP A 161 -8.17 12.05 -16.50
CA ASP A 161 -7.93 12.48 -15.11
C ASP A 161 -8.19 11.36 -14.11
N TRP A 162 -7.49 10.25 -14.28
CA TRP A 162 -7.61 9.08 -13.40
C TRP A 162 -7.07 9.39 -12.00
N LYS A 163 -7.77 8.89 -10.97
CA LYS A 163 -7.41 9.10 -9.56
C LYS A 163 -7.22 7.80 -8.79
N SER A 164 -7.43 6.66 -9.43
CA SER A 164 -7.31 5.33 -8.83
C SER A 164 -6.44 4.44 -9.71
N TYR A 165 -5.47 3.77 -9.07
CA TYR A 165 -4.45 2.98 -9.76
C TYR A 165 -4.15 1.68 -9.04
N SER A 166 -3.80 0.68 -9.83
CA SER A 166 -3.18 -0.56 -9.42
C SER A 166 -1.69 -0.50 -9.75
N PHE A 167 -0.85 -1.18 -8.97
CA PHE A 167 0.60 -1.18 -9.17
C PHE A 167 1.13 -2.57 -9.51
N VAL A 168 2.05 -2.62 -10.46
CA VAL A 168 2.88 -3.80 -10.75
C VAL A 168 4.31 -3.48 -10.31
N ILE A 169 4.85 -4.28 -9.42
CA ILE A 169 6.16 -4.08 -8.81
C ILE A 169 7.06 -5.24 -9.18
N HIS A 170 8.21 -4.93 -9.75
CA HIS A 170 9.29 -5.89 -9.96
C HIS A 170 10.41 -5.60 -8.99
N ALA A 171 10.68 -6.53 -8.07
CA ALA A 171 11.72 -6.42 -7.04
C ALA A 171 12.32 -7.79 -6.74
N ASP A 172 13.64 -7.88 -6.57
CA ASP A 172 14.37 -9.12 -6.23
C ASP A 172 13.98 -10.31 -7.13
N GLY A 173 13.78 -10.07 -8.44
CA GLY A 173 13.37 -11.09 -9.40
C GLY A 173 11.91 -11.56 -9.29
N LYS A 174 11.10 -10.91 -8.46
CA LYS A 174 9.70 -11.20 -8.20
C LYS A 174 8.78 -10.19 -8.87
N LYS A 175 7.60 -10.66 -9.28
CA LYS A 175 6.49 -9.83 -9.77
C LYS A 175 5.38 -9.79 -8.72
N ILE A 176 5.05 -8.59 -8.26
CA ILE A 176 4.03 -8.34 -7.24
C ILE A 176 2.98 -7.42 -7.86
N VAL A 177 1.70 -7.75 -7.70
CA VAL A 177 0.58 -6.91 -8.13
C VAL A 177 -0.15 -6.42 -6.91
N CYS A 178 -0.36 -5.10 -6.82
CA CYS A 178 -1.14 -4.44 -5.79
C CYS A 178 -2.36 -3.81 -6.47
N CYS A 179 -3.53 -4.42 -6.33
CA CYS A 179 -4.72 -3.97 -7.05
C CYS A 179 -5.20 -2.58 -6.59
N GLY A 180 -4.98 -2.23 -5.31
CA GLY A 180 -5.73 -1.14 -4.68
C GLY A 180 -7.20 -1.47 -4.66
N ASP A 181 -8.05 -0.46 -4.54
CA ASP A 181 -9.47 -0.61 -4.74
C ASP A 181 -9.79 -0.64 -6.22
N ILE A 182 -10.57 -1.63 -6.65
CA ILE A 182 -10.93 -1.86 -8.04
C ILE A 182 -12.44 -2.07 -8.17
N ARG A 183 -13.00 -1.64 -9.28
CA ARG A 183 -14.41 -1.88 -9.58
C ARG A 183 -14.64 -3.27 -10.15
N ASP A 184 -13.72 -3.73 -10.98
CA ASP A 184 -13.73 -5.06 -11.57
C ASP A 184 -12.27 -5.56 -11.68
N TYR A 185 -12.00 -6.78 -11.22
CA TYR A 185 -10.64 -7.33 -11.29
C TYR A 185 -10.15 -7.58 -12.72
N ALA A 186 -11.05 -7.62 -13.71
CA ALA A 186 -10.66 -7.71 -15.10
C ALA A 186 -10.07 -6.41 -15.67
N GLU A 187 -10.20 -5.27 -14.98
CA GLU A 187 -9.79 -3.95 -15.49
C GLU A 187 -8.31 -3.85 -15.82
N ILE A 188 -7.47 -4.46 -15.01
CA ILE A 188 -6.02 -4.41 -15.22
C ILE A 188 -5.49 -5.56 -16.09
N GLY A 189 -6.40 -6.36 -16.64
CA GLY A 189 -6.11 -7.36 -17.68
C GLY A 189 -5.09 -8.42 -17.27
N ASP A 190 -4.20 -8.76 -18.19
CA ASP A 190 -3.26 -9.88 -18.04
C ASP A 190 -2.05 -9.56 -17.13
N VAL A 191 -2.05 -8.42 -16.42
CA VAL A 191 -0.94 -8.11 -15.47
C VAL A 191 -0.83 -9.12 -14.34
N TYR A 192 -1.88 -9.89 -14.07
CA TYR A 192 -1.86 -10.96 -13.07
C TYR A 192 -1.03 -12.17 -13.49
N GLU A 193 -0.89 -12.42 -14.81
CA GLU A 193 -0.18 -13.60 -15.31
C GLU A 193 1.28 -13.59 -14.86
N GLY A 194 1.72 -14.69 -14.28
CA GLY A 194 3.08 -14.88 -13.77
C GLY A 194 3.41 -14.06 -12.53
N ALA A 195 2.42 -13.48 -11.82
CA ALA A 195 2.66 -12.78 -10.58
C ALA A 195 3.00 -13.76 -9.45
N ASP A 196 4.09 -13.52 -8.73
CA ASP A 196 4.46 -14.30 -7.53
C ASP A 196 3.51 -14.00 -6.37
N LEU A 197 3.03 -12.76 -6.27
CA LEU A 197 2.14 -12.29 -5.20
C LEU A 197 1.16 -11.27 -5.74
N ILE A 198 -0.11 -11.41 -5.35
CA ILE A 198 -1.17 -10.50 -5.76
C ILE A 198 -1.92 -10.04 -4.51
N PHE A 199 -1.82 -8.74 -4.20
CA PHE A 199 -2.65 -8.09 -3.19
C PHE A 199 -3.96 -7.66 -3.85
N VAL A 200 -5.07 -8.20 -3.36
CA VAL A 200 -6.42 -7.94 -3.89
C VAL A 200 -7.38 -7.61 -2.77
N GLU A 201 -8.29 -6.66 -3.00
CA GLU A 201 -9.20 -6.16 -2.00
C GLU A 201 -10.46 -7.02 -1.85
N THR A 202 -11.02 -7.03 -0.64
CA THR A 202 -12.31 -7.67 -0.32
C THR A 202 -13.30 -6.73 0.38
N GLY A 203 -13.03 -5.42 0.34
CA GLY A 203 -13.98 -4.41 0.78
C GLY A 203 -15.21 -4.36 -0.13
N HIS A 204 -14.99 -4.39 -1.43
CA HIS A 204 -16.02 -4.35 -2.46
C HIS A 204 -16.33 -5.73 -3.04
N HIS A 205 -15.41 -6.69 -2.96
CA HIS A 205 -15.51 -8.01 -3.58
C HIS A 205 -15.65 -9.15 -2.58
N LYS A 206 -16.28 -10.25 -3.03
CA LYS A 206 -16.34 -11.48 -2.24
C LYS A 206 -15.11 -12.33 -2.48
N VAL A 207 -14.64 -13.01 -1.44
CA VAL A 207 -13.48 -13.91 -1.50
C VAL A 207 -13.64 -15.00 -2.57
N ASP A 208 -14.80 -15.65 -2.60
CA ASP A 208 -15.12 -16.71 -3.57
C ASP A 208 -15.15 -16.17 -5.00
N ALA A 209 -15.72 -14.99 -5.23
CA ALA A 209 -15.78 -14.36 -6.55
C ALA A 209 -14.38 -14.04 -7.09
N VAL A 210 -13.49 -13.50 -6.23
CA VAL A 210 -12.09 -13.26 -6.60
C VAL A 210 -11.38 -14.56 -6.95
N CYS A 211 -11.46 -15.58 -6.09
CA CYS A 211 -10.80 -16.86 -6.34
C CYS A 211 -11.28 -17.51 -7.65
N ASN A 212 -12.60 -17.51 -7.88
CA ASN A 212 -13.17 -18.06 -9.10
C ASN A 212 -12.72 -17.32 -10.35
N PHE A 213 -12.65 -15.98 -10.32
CA PHE A 213 -12.12 -15.19 -11.43
C PHE A 213 -10.71 -15.64 -11.84
N PHE A 214 -9.80 -15.82 -10.89
CA PHE A 214 -8.43 -16.26 -11.19
C PHE A 214 -8.38 -17.67 -11.75
N LEU A 215 -9.25 -18.56 -11.27
CA LEU A 215 -9.37 -19.94 -11.78
C LEU A 215 -9.96 -19.98 -13.19
N GLU A 216 -11.04 -19.24 -13.43
CA GLU A 216 -11.73 -19.18 -14.74
C GLU A 216 -10.82 -18.57 -15.82
N LYS A 217 -10.03 -17.57 -15.47
CA LYS A 217 -9.02 -16.99 -16.37
C LYS A 217 -7.84 -17.92 -16.63
N GLY A 218 -7.59 -18.88 -15.73
CA GLY A 218 -6.47 -19.80 -15.84
C GLY A 218 -5.10 -19.15 -15.63
N TYR A 219 -5.07 -18.01 -14.93
CA TYR A 219 -3.80 -17.33 -14.64
C TYR A 219 -2.86 -18.19 -13.81
N ASN A 220 -1.60 -18.21 -14.20
CA ASN A 220 -0.53 -18.74 -13.37
C ASN A 220 -0.10 -17.67 -12.36
N PHE A 221 -0.31 -17.93 -11.08
CA PHE A 221 0.07 -17.03 -9.99
C PHE A 221 0.61 -17.80 -8.78
N GLY A 222 1.42 -17.13 -7.97
CA GLY A 222 1.95 -17.68 -6.73
C GLY A 222 0.91 -17.66 -5.61
N LYS A 223 0.67 -16.49 -4.98
CA LYS A 223 -0.27 -16.34 -3.87
C LYS A 223 -1.19 -15.13 -4.06
N LEU A 224 -2.44 -15.28 -3.62
CA LEU A 224 -3.38 -14.18 -3.37
C LEU A 224 -3.26 -13.73 -1.91
N VAL A 225 -3.14 -12.44 -1.68
CA VAL A 225 -3.19 -11.82 -0.36
C VAL A 225 -4.39 -10.88 -0.33
N PHE A 226 -5.41 -11.25 0.43
CA PHE A 226 -6.56 -10.40 0.62
C PHE A 226 -6.24 -9.30 1.63
N VAL A 227 -6.36 -8.06 1.18
CA VAL A 227 -6.18 -6.81 1.93
C VAL A 227 -7.45 -5.97 1.83
N HIS A 228 -7.49 -4.80 2.48
CA HIS A 228 -8.65 -3.92 2.43
C HIS A 228 -9.94 -4.72 2.68
N ASN A 229 -9.93 -5.48 3.79
CA ASN A 229 -10.99 -6.44 4.09
C ASN A 229 -12.24 -5.71 4.62
N GLY A 230 -13.38 -5.98 4.01
CA GLY A 230 -14.68 -5.52 4.50
C GLY A 230 -15.17 -6.33 5.70
N ARG A 231 -16.23 -5.82 6.39
CA ARG A 231 -16.84 -6.50 7.55
C ARG A 231 -17.18 -7.95 7.28
N ARG A 232 -17.64 -8.27 6.07
CA ARG A 232 -17.97 -9.66 5.71
C ARG A 232 -16.81 -10.62 5.96
N VAL A 233 -15.61 -10.22 5.60
CA VAL A 233 -14.39 -11.03 5.79
C VAL A 233 -13.90 -10.94 7.22
N ILE A 234 -13.88 -9.74 7.83
CA ILE A 234 -13.38 -9.55 9.19
C ILE A 234 -14.23 -10.28 10.20
N ASP A 235 -15.55 -10.17 10.11
CA ASP A 235 -16.50 -10.81 11.04
C ASP A 235 -16.59 -12.33 10.84
N ASN A 236 -16.21 -12.85 9.65
CA ASN A 236 -16.27 -14.29 9.30
C ASN A 236 -14.92 -14.79 8.75
N TYR A 237 -13.85 -14.47 9.45
CA TYR A 237 -12.47 -14.70 8.96
C TYR A 237 -12.20 -16.18 8.64
N GLU A 238 -12.52 -17.09 9.56
CA GLU A 238 -12.21 -18.52 9.38
C GLU A 238 -13.03 -19.11 8.22
N GLU A 239 -14.32 -18.78 8.10
CA GLU A 239 -15.16 -19.20 6.99
C GLU A 239 -14.65 -18.66 5.65
N SER A 240 -14.24 -17.40 5.62
CA SER A 240 -13.65 -16.77 4.43
C SER A 240 -12.34 -17.44 4.02
N LEU A 241 -11.50 -17.78 4.99
CA LEU A 241 -10.24 -18.48 4.75
C LEU A 241 -10.46 -19.91 4.25
N GLU A 242 -11.38 -20.66 4.85
CA GLU A 242 -11.77 -22.00 4.42
C GLU A 242 -12.33 -21.96 2.98
N THR A 243 -13.20 -20.99 2.68
CA THR A 243 -13.74 -20.78 1.33
C THR A 243 -12.61 -20.55 0.33
N ALA A 244 -11.71 -19.64 0.61
CA ALA A 244 -10.59 -19.36 -0.29
C ALA A 244 -9.68 -20.59 -0.48
N LYS A 245 -9.34 -21.29 0.62
CA LYS A 245 -8.50 -22.49 0.56
C LYS A 245 -9.16 -23.62 -0.20
N SER A 246 -10.46 -23.78 -0.14
CA SER A 246 -11.19 -24.82 -0.91
C SER A 246 -11.07 -24.61 -2.41
N LEU A 247 -10.89 -23.36 -2.86
CA LEU A 247 -10.79 -22.98 -4.26
C LEU A 247 -9.34 -22.96 -4.77
N VAL A 248 -8.44 -22.27 -4.07
CA VAL A 248 -7.06 -22.04 -4.54
C VAL A 248 -5.98 -22.73 -3.70
N GLY A 249 -6.39 -23.57 -2.73
CA GLY A 249 -5.45 -24.28 -1.85
C GLY A 249 -4.70 -23.33 -0.91
N ASP A 250 -3.46 -23.68 -0.57
CA ASP A 250 -2.61 -22.89 0.33
C ASP A 250 -2.00 -21.64 -0.34
N ARG A 251 -2.44 -21.31 -1.54
CA ARG A 251 -2.02 -20.11 -2.28
C ARG A 251 -2.79 -18.86 -1.85
N VAL A 252 -3.31 -18.79 -0.63
CA VAL A 252 -4.08 -17.66 -0.14
C VAL A 252 -3.66 -17.24 1.26
N ILE A 253 -3.68 -15.93 1.48
CA ILE A 253 -3.54 -15.28 2.77
C ILE A 253 -4.70 -14.29 2.90
N ILE A 254 -5.45 -14.33 3.99
CA ILE A 254 -6.33 -13.21 4.37
C ILE A 254 -5.57 -12.40 5.42
N SER A 255 -5.26 -11.14 5.09
CA SER A 255 -4.43 -10.33 5.96
C SER A 255 -5.14 -9.90 7.24
N ARG A 256 -4.36 -9.74 8.30
CA ARG A 256 -4.72 -9.11 9.58
C ARG A 256 -3.65 -8.10 9.95
N ASP A 257 -4.03 -7.12 10.73
CA ASP A 257 -3.10 -6.13 11.26
C ASP A 257 -1.94 -6.79 12.02
N GLY A 258 -0.73 -6.34 11.76
CA GLY A 258 0.49 -6.89 12.35
C GLY A 258 1.03 -8.16 11.69
N MET A 259 0.34 -8.71 10.69
CA MET A 259 0.82 -9.89 9.97
C MET A 259 2.12 -9.60 9.22
N LYS A 260 3.06 -10.55 9.29
CA LYS A 260 4.33 -10.51 8.55
C LYS A 260 4.51 -11.79 7.76
N PHE A 261 5.04 -11.67 6.56
CA PHE A 261 5.43 -12.81 5.72
C PHE A 261 6.50 -12.39 4.71
N SER A 262 7.13 -13.38 4.05
CA SER A 262 8.21 -13.14 3.08
C SER A 262 7.91 -13.82 1.75
N LEU A 263 8.52 -13.27 0.70
CA LEU A 263 8.51 -13.78 -0.67
C LEU A 263 9.94 -14.00 -1.16
#